data_ae7ccf8d071c00b479cb135ffd67164f
#
_entry.id   ae7ccf8d071c00b479cb135ffd67164f
#
_cell.length_a   1.000
_cell.length_b   1.000
_cell.length_c   1.000
_cell.angle_alpha   90.00
_cell.angle_beta   90.00
_cell.angle_gamma   90.00
#
_symmetry.space_group_name_H-M   'P 1'
#
loop_
_entity.id
_entity.type
_entity.pdbx_description
1 polymer ?
#
loop_
_entity_poly.entity_id
_entity_poly.type
_entity_poly.pdbx_seq_one_letter_code
_entity_poly.pdbx_strand_id
1 'polypeptide(L)'
;RQELAAWERSELFQFARDTRPWLGSLDEILPPVEQRDIQKAVHAGACGIYHAAVHNRLHDKSIPMLGELYKQAGFLLQAKHFLETGEDLTRPRELLPRLGEEDRAILKGRERAAALSAPEAPEFRALCETLISWSSRLIQEYAE
;
A
#
# COMPACT_ATOMS: atom_id res chain seq x y z
N ARG A 1 1.14 -13.26 -17.97
CA ARG A 1 -0.09 -13.90 -17.47
C ARG A 1 -0.07 -14.12 -15.96
N GLN A 2 1.06 -14.54 -15.40
CA GLN A 2 1.19 -14.72 -13.96
C GLN A 2 1.07 -13.41 -13.21
N GLU A 3 1.67 -12.34 -13.75
CA GLU A 3 1.56 -11.01 -13.17
C GLU A 3 0.13 -10.50 -13.22
N LEU A 4 -0.54 -10.74 -14.34
CA LEU A 4 -1.94 -10.34 -14.52
C LEU A 4 -2.85 -11.10 -13.57
N ALA A 5 -2.62 -12.40 -13.40
CA ALA A 5 -3.41 -13.22 -12.48
C ALA A 5 -3.21 -12.77 -11.02
N ALA A 6 -1.97 -12.46 -10.63
CA ALA A 6 -1.70 -11.96 -9.28
C ALA A 6 -2.35 -10.60 -9.06
N TRP A 7 -2.34 -9.74 -10.07
CA TRP A 7 -3.00 -8.44 -10.02
C TRP A 7 -4.51 -8.58 -9.87
N GLU A 8 -5.12 -9.48 -10.65
CA GLU A 8 -6.55 -9.74 -10.55
C GLU A 8 -6.94 -10.28 -9.18
N ARG A 9 -6.12 -11.15 -8.60
CA ARG A 9 -6.38 -11.67 -7.26
C ARG A 9 -6.26 -10.60 -6.20
N SER A 10 -5.33 -9.67 -6.36
CA SER A 10 -5.19 -8.52 -5.47
C SER A 10 -6.45 -7.64 -5.52
N GLU A 11 -6.97 -7.40 -6.72
CA GLU A 11 -8.20 -6.64 -6.88
C GLU A 11 -9.40 -7.37 -6.28
N LEU A 12 -9.49 -8.68 -6.46
CA LEU A 12 -10.52 -9.49 -5.86
C LEU A 12 -10.44 -9.46 -4.34
N PHE A 13 -9.24 -9.47 -3.80
CA PHE A 13 -9.04 -9.35 -2.35
C PHE A 13 -9.58 -8.02 -1.85
N GLN A 14 -9.25 -6.92 -2.51
CA GLN A 14 -9.76 -5.60 -2.13
C GLN A 14 -11.28 -5.52 -2.27
N PHE A 15 -11.82 -6.07 -3.34
CA PHE A 15 -13.27 -6.13 -3.53
C PHE A 15 -13.94 -6.94 -2.42
N ALA A 16 -13.38 -8.10 -2.09
CA ALA A 16 -13.91 -8.94 -1.03
C ALA A 16 -13.89 -8.24 0.33
N ARG A 17 -12.85 -7.45 0.60
CA ARG A 17 -12.76 -6.66 1.83
C ARG A 17 -13.85 -5.59 1.89
N ASP A 18 -14.09 -4.91 0.77
CA ASP A 18 -15.10 -3.85 0.69
C ASP A 18 -16.51 -4.41 0.83
N THR A 19 -16.73 -5.66 0.41
CA THR A 19 -18.05 -6.32 0.51
C THR A 19 -18.10 -7.32 1.64
N ARG A 20 -17.18 -7.30 2.54
CA ARG A 20 -17.01 -8.28 3.62
C ARG A 20 -18.26 -8.57 4.45
N PRO A 21 -19.09 -7.59 4.80
CA PRO A 21 -20.32 -7.88 5.56
C PRO A 21 -21.25 -8.90 4.87
N TRP A 22 -21.11 -9.03 3.55
CA TRP A 22 -21.88 -9.98 2.77
C TRP A 22 -21.25 -11.36 2.70
N LEU A 23 -19.91 -11.43 2.84
CA LEU A 23 -19.15 -12.67 2.65
C LEU A 23 -18.75 -13.34 3.96
N GLY A 24 -18.90 -12.66 5.09
CA GLY A 24 -18.46 -13.16 6.37
C GLY A 24 -16.96 -12.97 6.57
N SER A 25 -16.31 -13.89 7.26
CA SER A 25 -14.88 -13.78 7.54
C SER A 25 -14.05 -14.16 6.32
N LEU A 26 -13.06 -13.32 5.99
CA LEU A 26 -12.09 -13.63 4.94
C LEU A 26 -11.23 -14.83 5.31
N ASP A 27 -10.97 -15.05 6.59
CA ASP A 27 -10.19 -16.20 7.06
C ASP A 27 -10.85 -17.52 6.71
N GLU A 28 -12.19 -17.54 6.66
CA GLU A 28 -12.95 -18.71 6.29
C GLU A 28 -12.97 -18.93 4.78
N ILE A 29 -12.80 -17.86 4.00
CA ILE A 29 -12.93 -17.87 2.54
C ILE A 29 -11.58 -18.11 1.87
N LEU A 30 -10.49 -17.53 2.41
CA LEU A 30 -9.19 -17.56 1.77
C LEU A 30 -8.35 -18.76 2.22
N PRO A 31 -8.06 -19.72 1.32
CA PRO A 31 -7.14 -20.80 1.64
C PRO A 31 -5.69 -20.30 1.75
N PRO A 32 -4.78 -21.06 2.39
CA PRO A 32 -3.38 -20.66 2.56
C PRO A 32 -2.65 -20.34 1.25
N VAL A 33 -3.04 -20.98 0.16
CA VAL A 33 -2.42 -20.71 -1.14
C VAL A 33 -2.70 -19.28 -1.61
N GLU A 34 -3.86 -18.75 -1.25
CA GLU A 34 -4.22 -17.37 -1.60
C GLU A 34 -3.53 -16.35 -0.72
N GLN A 35 -3.16 -16.72 0.51
CA GLN A 35 -2.32 -15.87 1.34
C GLN A 35 -0.96 -15.64 0.69
N ARG A 36 -0.41 -16.66 0.05
CA ARG A 36 0.84 -16.54 -0.71
C ARG A 36 0.66 -15.59 -1.90
N ASP A 37 -0.49 -15.64 -2.56
CA ASP A 37 -0.79 -14.74 -3.66
C ASP A 37 -0.91 -13.27 -3.18
N ILE A 38 -1.48 -13.06 -2.00
CA ILE A 38 -1.55 -11.72 -1.40
C ILE A 38 -0.15 -11.22 -1.08
N GLN A 39 0.72 -12.09 -0.56
CA GLN A 39 2.11 -11.74 -0.29
C GLN A 39 2.83 -11.29 -1.57
N LYS A 40 2.64 -12.02 -2.66
CA LYS A 40 3.20 -11.66 -3.95
C LYS A 40 2.63 -10.34 -4.46
N ALA A 41 1.34 -10.10 -4.24
CA ALA A 41 0.70 -8.86 -4.64
C ALA A 41 1.24 -7.66 -3.85
N VAL A 42 1.50 -7.84 -2.55
CA VAL A 42 2.12 -6.80 -1.74
C VAL A 42 3.52 -6.48 -2.27
N HIS A 43 4.30 -7.50 -2.57
CA HIS A 43 5.63 -7.32 -3.15
C HIS A 43 5.57 -6.57 -4.48
N ALA A 44 4.70 -7.00 -5.39
CA ALA A 44 4.53 -6.36 -6.69
C ALA A 44 4.05 -4.92 -6.55
N GLY A 45 3.11 -4.68 -5.64
CA GLY A 45 2.61 -3.33 -5.36
C GLY A 45 3.70 -2.42 -4.82
N ALA A 46 4.55 -2.94 -3.93
CA ALA A 46 5.69 -2.18 -3.40
C ALA A 46 6.69 -1.84 -4.49
N CYS A 47 6.97 -2.77 -5.40
CA CYS A 47 7.82 -2.51 -6.56
C CYS A 47 7.26 -1.39 -7.43
N GLY A 48 5.95 -1.41 -7.68
CA GLY A 48 5.28 -0.39 -8.48
C GLY A 48 5.34 0.98 -7.82
N ILE A 49 5.10 1.05 -6.52
CA ILE A 49 5.18 2.30 -5.77
C ILE A 49 6.62 2.85 -5.78
N TYR A 50 7.59 1.98 -5.54
CA TYR A 50 9.00 2.38 -5.56
C TYR A 50 9.37 3.01 -6.90
N HIS A 51 9.07 2.31 -7.97
CA HIS A 51 9.40 2.77 -9.32
C HIS A 51 8.70 4.09 -9.64
N ALA A 52 7.41 4.19 -9.37
CA ALA A 52 6.63 5.39 -9.64
C ALA A 52 7.07 6.57 -8.77
N ALA A 53 7.41 6.33 -7.51
CA ALA A 53 7.86 7.40 -6.61
C ALA A 53 9.21 7.96 -7.04
N VAL A 54 10.13 7.10 -7.47
CA VAL A 54 11.43 7.55 -8.00
C VAL A 54 11.22 8.38 -9.26
N HIS A 55 10.40 7.90 -10.18
CA HIS A 55 10.10 8.59 -11.43
C HIS A 55 9.44 9.94 -11.16
N ASN A 56 8.49 9.98 -10.24
CA ASN A 56 7.80 11.22 -9.90
C ASN A 56 8.76 12.24 -9.27
N ARG A 57 9.64 11.79 -8.39
CA ARG A 57 10.61 12.67 -7.75
C ARG A 57 11.59 13.29 -8.76
N LEU A 58 12.05 12.49 -9.72
CA LEU A 58 13.09 12.89 -10.66
C LEU A 58 12.55 13.61 -11.91
N HIS A 59 11.35 13.24 -12.36
CA HIS A 59 10.86 13.70 -13.65
C HIS A 59 9.52 14.43 -13.59
N ASP A 60 8.47 13.74 -13.15
CA ASP A 60 7.10 14.27 -13.25
C ASP A 60 6.80 15.38 -12.26
N LYS A 61 7.29 15.26 -11.04
CA LYS A 61 7.08 16.21 -9.95
C LYS A 61 5.61 16.56 -9.78
N SER A 62 4.76 15.53 -9.84
CA SER A 62 3.30 15.66 -9.83
C SER A 62 2.75 15.46 -8.41
N ILE A 63 2.08 16.48 -7.88
CA ILE A 63 1.40 16.40 -6.59
C ILE A 63 0.24 15.41 -6.63
N PRO A 64 -0.64 15.42 -7.67
CA PRO A 64 -1.70 14.41 -7.75
C PRO A 64 -1.18 12.97 -7.78
N MET A 65 -0.08 12.74 -8.49
CA MET A 65 0.54 11.40 -8.52
C MET A 65 1.05 11.01 -7.14
N LEU A 66 1.66 11.93 -6.41
CA LEU A 66 2.13 11.65 -5.05
C LEU A 66 0.98 11.24 -4.14
N GLY A 67 -0.14 11.96 -4.21
CA GLY A 67 -1.34 11.61 -3.45
C GLY A 67 -1.87 10.23 -3.78
N GLU A 68 -1.89 9.88 -5.07
CA GLU A 68 -2.32 8.55 -5.52
C GLU A 68 -1.39 7.46 -5.01
N LEU A 69 -0.09 7.70 -5.00
CA LEU A 69 0.88 6.73 -4.48
C LEU A 69 0.70 6.50 -2.98
N TYR A 70 0.41 7.54 -2.20
CA TYR A 70 0.12 7.38 -0.78
C TYR A 70 -1.19 6.62 -0.56
N LYS A 71 -2.17 6.82 -1.42
CA LYS A 71 -3.41 6.05 -1.35
C LYS A 71 -3.16 4.57 -1.60
N GLN A 72 -2.38 4.25 -2.64
CA GLN A 72 -2.01 2.87 -2.93
C GLN A 72 -1.20 2.24 -1.79
N ALA A 73 -0.29 3.01 -1.19
CA ALA A 73 0.49 2.55 -0.05
C ALA A 73 -0.41 2.20 1.14
N GLY A 74 -1.48 2.97 1.35
CA GLY A 74 -2.46 2.67 2.39
C GLY A 74 -3.14 1.32 2.17
N PHE A 75 -3.49 1.00 0.93
CA PHE A 75 -4.06 -0.32 0.61
C PHE A 75 -3.05 -1.44 0.87
N LEU A 76 -1.78 -1.23 0.53
CA LEU A 76 -0.75 -2.21 0.82
C LEU A 76 -0.58 -2.43 2.32
N LEU A 77 -0.68 -1.38 3.12
CA LEU A 77 -0.61 -1.51 4.57
C LEU A 77 -1.75 -2.35 5.12
N GLN A 78 -2.95 -2.19 4.59
CA GLN A 78 -4.08 -3.02 4.98
C GLN A 78 -3.82 -4.50 4.68
N ALA A 79 -3.32 -4.79 3.48
CA ALA A 79 -3.01 -6.15 3.08
C ALA A 79 -1.87 -6.74 3.91
N LYS A 80 -0.82 -5.95 4.14
CA LYS A 80 0.32 -6.34 4.97
C LYS A 80 -0.13 -6.69 6.39
N HIS A 81 -0.95 -5.84 6.98
CA HIS A 81 -1.47 -6.06 8.33
C HIS A 81 -2.30 -7.34 8.40
N PHE A 82 -3.14 -7.57 7.41
CA PHE A 82 -3.93 -8.80 7.33
C PHE A 82 -3.03 -10.04 7.26
N LEU A 83 -1.97 -10.00 6.45
CA LEU A 83 -1.03 -11.12 6.34
C LEU A 83 -0.31 -11.40 7.65
N GLU A 84 0.05 -10.37 8.38
CA GLU A 84 0.82 -10.52 9.63
C GLU A 84 -0.05 -10.94 10.81
N THR A 85 -1.28 -10.47 10.88
CA THR A 85 -2.12 -10.62 12.08
C THR A 85 -3.42 -11.36 11.85
N GLY A 86 -3.85 -11.50 10.60
CA GLY A 86 -5.17 -12.03 10.26
C GLY A 86 -6.30 -11.02 10.48
N GLU A 87 -5.97 -9.82 10.92
CA GLU A 87 -6.94 -8.78 11.25
C GLU A 87 -7.22 -7.91 10.02
N ASP A 88 -8.47 -7.85 9.61
CA ASP A 88 -8.89 -7.11 8.42
C ASP A 88 -9.51 -5.78 8.82
N LEU A 89 -8.69 -4.73 8.78
CA LEU A 89 -9.10 -3.37 9.12
C LEU A 89 -9.14 -2.52 7.85
N THR A 90 -10.31 -1.97 7.53
CA THR A 90 -10.52 -1.21 6.31
C THR A 90 -10.42 0.30 6.52
N ARG A 91 -10.61 0.77 7.75
CA ARG A 91 -10.59 2.20 8.05
C ARG A 91 -9.23 2.63 8.57
N PRO A 92 -8.65 3.71 8.01
CA PRO A 92 -7.33 4.16 8.45
C PRO A 92 -7.24 4.42 9.95
N ARG A 93 -8.28 4.98 10.57
CA ARG A 93 -8.25 5.26 12.00
C ARG A 93 -8.25 4.01 12.88
N GLU A 94 -8.75 2.89 12.36
CA GLU A 94 -8.69 1.61 13.05
C GLU A 94 -7.32 0.95 12.88
N LEU A 95 -6.73 1.14 11.72
CA LEU A 95 -5.43 0.59 11.38
C LEU A 95 -4.29 1.35 12.06
N LEU A 96 -4.40 2.65 12.14
CA LEU A 96 -3.35 3.54 12.60
C LEU A 96 -2.76 3.15 13.98
N PRO A 97 -3.56 2.87 15.01
CA PRO A 97 -3.00 2.52 16.32
C PRO A 97 -2.28 1.16 16.35
N ARG A 98 -2.48 0.34 15.34
CA ARG A 98 -1.87 -0.99 15.27
C ARG A 98 -0.56 -1.02 14.48
N LEU A 99 -0.21 0.09 13.84
CA LEU A 99 0.99 0.19 13.01
C LEU A 99 2.18 0.69 13.81
N GLY A 100 3.37 0.28 13.37
CA GLY A 100 4.61 0.86 13.84
C GLY A 100 4.78 2.29 13.34
N GLU A 101 5.80 2.97 13.83
CA GLU A 101 6.03 4.39 13.52
C GLU A 101 6.18 4.67 12.03
N GLU A 102 6.93 3.81 11.32
CA GLU A 102 7.17 3.98 9.89
C GLU A 102 5.91 3.82 9.05
N ASP A 103 5.14 2.77 9.33
CA ASP A 103 3.91 2.50 8.60
C ASP A 103 2.86 3.56 8.91
N ARG A 104 2.85 4.05 10.14
CA ARG A 104 1.96 5.13 10.56
C ARG A 104 2.25 6.41 9.78
N ALA A 105 3.53 6.71 9.55
CA ALA A 105 3.93 7.87 8.76
C ALA A 105 3.41 7.78 7.32
N ILE A 106 3.33 6.57 6.76
CA ILE A 106 2.79 6.37 5.42
C ILE A 106 1.29 6.69 5.38
N LEU A 107 0.51 6.24 6.35
CA LEU A 107 -0.91 6.58 6.40
C LEU A 107 -1.13 8.08 6.56
N LYS A 108 -0.33 8.74 7.39
CA LYS A 108 -0.44 10.19 7.60
C LYS A 108 0.05 10.99 6.40
N GLY A 109 0.95 10.41 5.61
CA GLY A 109 1.52 11.08 4.44
C GLY A 109 0.50 11.45 3.39
N ARG A 110 -0.60 10.72 3.31
CA ARG A 110 -1.67 11.02 2.35
C ARG A 110 -2.26 12.43 2.58
N GLU A 111 -2.50 12.78 3.84
CA GLU A 111 -3.00 14.12 4.18
C GLU A 111 -1.96 15.20 3.89
N ARG A 112 -0.70 14.91 4.19
CA ARG A 112 0.39 15.84 3.92
C ARG A 112 0.56 16.07 2.42
N ALA A 113 0.44 15.02 1.62
CA ALA A 113 0.50 15.15 0.17
C ALA A 113 -0.66 16.00 -0.36
N ALA A 114 -1.86 15.82 0.19
CA ALA A 114 -3.03 16.58 -0.21
C ALA A 114 -2.90 18.07 0.14
N ALA A 115 -2.10 18.40 1.14
CA ALA A 115 -1.89 19.78 1.57
C ALA A 115 -0.82 20.51 0.77
N LEU A 116 -0.10 19.83 -0.11
CA LEU A 116 0.94 20.47 -0.91
C LEU A 116 0.36 21.39 -1.96
N SER A 117 1.00 22.56 -2.12
CA SER A 117 0.60 23.55 -3.13
C SER A 117 1.62 23.69 -4.25
N ALA A 118 2.86 23.24 -4.04
CA ALA A 118 3.92 23.40 -5.04
C ALA A 118 4.90 22.21 -5.00
N PRO A 119 5.26 21.65 -6.17
CA PRO A 119 6.21 20.54 -6.21
C PRO A 119 7.65 20.94 -5.86
N GLU A 120 7.96 22.23 -5.87
CA GLU A 120 9.26 22.75 -5.47
C GLU A 120 9.46 22.78 -3.95
N ALA A 121 8.38 22.62 -3.19
CA ALA A 121 8.45 22.64 -1.74
C ALA A 121 9.30 21.47 -1.21
N PRO A 122 10.14 21.70 -0.20
CA PRO A 122 10.93 20.61 0.40
C PRO A 122 10.08 19.45 0.88
N GLU A 123 8.85 19.69 1.27
CA GLU A 123 7.92 18.68 1.74
C GLU A 123 7.59 17.66 0.63
N PHE A 124 7.46 18.10 -0.62
CA PHE A 124 7.23 17.19 -1.74
C PHE A 124 8.35 16.16 -1.85
N ARG A 125 9.59 16.64 -1.82
CA ARG A 125 10.76 15.78 -1.91
C ARG A 125 10.83 14.81 -0.73
N ALA A 126 10.57 15.32 0.47
CA ALA A 126 10.59 14.50 1.68
C ALA A 126 9.55 13.39 1.62
N LEU A 127 8.34 13.70 1.15
CA LEU A 127 7.27 12.70 1.01
C LEU A 127 7.61 11.65 -0.04
N CYS A 128 8.22 12.04 -1.16
CA CYS A 128 8.70 11.08 -2.15
C CYS A 128 9.77 10.15 -1.57
N GLU A 129 10.74 10.70 -0.85
CA GLU A 129 11.81 9.92 -0.25
C GLU A 129 11.28 8.95 0.82
N THR A 130 10.28 9.36 1.57
CA THR A 130 9.62 8.49 2.56
C THR A 130 8.99 7.28 1.88
N LEU A 131 8.27 7.49 0.77
CA LEU A 131 7.69 6.39 0.01
C LEU A 131 8.75 5.48 -0.59
N ILE A 132 9.83 6.05 -1.11
CA ILE A 132 10.93 5.29 -1.71
C ILE A 132 11.57 4.37 -0.66
N SER A 133 11.89 4.91 0.50
CA SER A 133 12.51 4.13 1.58
C SER A 133 11.57 3.04 2.10
N TRP A 134 10.31 3.39 2.31
CA TRP A 134 9.32 2.45 2.83
C TRP A 134 9.06 1.31 1.84
N SER A 135 8.84 1.62 0.56
CA SER A 135 8.58 0.60 -0.45
C SER A 135 9.80 -0.28 -0.68
N SER A 136 11.01 0.29 -0.64
CA SER A 136 12.25 -0.48 -0.74
C SER A 136 12.34 -1.53 0.37
N ARG A 137 11.96 -1.18 1.58
CA ARG A 137 11.97 -2.14 2.70
C ARG A 137 10.92 -3.22 2.52
N LEU A 138 9.73 -2.88 2.04
CA LEU A 138 8.71 -3.87 1.75
C LEU A 138 9.15 -4.84 0.67
N ILE A 139 9.81 -4.35 -0.37
CA ILE A 139 10.35 -5.20 -1.42
C ILE A 139 11.28 -6.26 -0.83
N GLN A 140 12.19 -5.85 0.06
CA GLN A 140 13.12 -6.77 0.70
C GLN A 140 12.41 -7.72 1.67
N GLU A 141 11.47 -7.23 2.44
CA GLU A 141 10.74 -8.01 3.43
C GLU A 141 9.88 -9.09 2.80
N TYR A 142 9.25 -8.81 1.66
CA TYR A 142 8.37 -9.74 0.97
C TYR A 142 9.00 -10.40 -0.24
N ALA A 143 10.30 -10.24 -0.45
CA ALA A 143 11.04 -10.98 -1.46
C ALA A 143 11.12 -12.46 -1.06
N GLU A 144 10.99 -13.33 -2.03
CA GLU A 144 11.12 -14.77 -1.79
C GLU A 144 12.57 -15.21 -1.68
#